data_5e47e16564aa5ed681fcc39d61e06342
#
_entry.id   5e47e16564aa5ed681fcc39d61e06342
#
_cell.length_a   1.000
_cell.length_b   1.000
_cell.length_c   1.000
_cell.angle_alpha   90.00
_cell.angle_beta   90.00
_cell.angle_gamma   90.00
#
_symmetry.space_group_name_H-M   'P 1'
#
loop_
_entity.id
_entity.type
_entity.pdbx_description
1 polymer ?
#
loop_
_entity_poly.entity_id
_entity_poly.type
_entity_poly.pdbx_seq_one_letter_code
_entity_poly.pdbx_strand_id
1 'polypeptide(L)'
;SAGRVQSVAVRLIVEREREIQAFQSEASYRVTAVFLVPDADGKPVEMKAELSRRIKTKAEAQKFLESCRSASFTIHDISTRPLKKSPAAPFTTSTLQQEAARKLGFTVAQTMMVAQRLYESGKITYMRTDSVNLSELAVDNSKAVIADMMGERYVYPRHFATKTKGAQEAHEAIRPTYMENAKIEGTPQERKLYDLIWKRTIASQMADAEVEKTTVSIGISNEADTFNATGEVVKFDGFLHVYRESIDEDTEQEDETRLLPPLKKGQVLHHQSIIATERFTQHPPRYTEASLVRKLEELGIGRPSTYAPTISTIQQRGYVEKGEKSGEERSYNILSLQDSKITDVTQTEITGAEKAKLMPTDTGTVVNDFLMEYFPNILDYNFTASVEKQFDEIAEGEKKWTAILKDFYKDFHPSVENTLATKNAHKAGERILGEEPGSGKQV
;
A
#
# COMPACT_ATOMS: atom_id res chain seq x y z
N SER A 1 11.23 -25.96 -9.75
CA SER A 1 9.92 -26.59 -9.62
C SER A 1 8.82 -25.53 -9.52
N ALA A 2 7.68 -25.80 -10.14
CA ALA A 2 6.52 -24.93 -10.14
C ALA A 2 5.56 -25.30 -8.99
N GLY A 3 4.85 -24.31 -8.49
CA GLY A 3 3.78 -24.51 -7.52
C GLY A 3 2.66 -23.53 -7.83
N ARG A 4 1.43 -23.92 -7.68
CA ARG A 4 0.26 -23.12 -8.09
C ARG A 4 0.30 -21.67 -7.59
N VAL A 5 0.37 -21.44 -6.28
CA VAL A 5 0.42 -20.08 -5.72
C VAL A 5 1.80 -19.42 -5.94
N GLN A 6 2.87 -20.19 -5.85
CA GLN A 6 4.24 -19.69 -6.04
C GLN A 6 4.48 -19.16 -7.44
N SER A 7 4.02 -19.90 -8.47
CA SER A 7 4.20 -19.49 -9.88
C SER A 7 3.44 -18.21 -10.18
N VAL A 8 2.25 -18.05 -9.64
CA VAL A 8 1.45 -16.82 -9.76
C VAL A 8 2.10 -15.65 -9.01
N ALA A 9 2.68 -15.89 -7.84
CA ALA A 9 3.42 -14.86 -7.12
C ALA A 9 4.65 -14.36 -7.91
N VAL A 10 5.39 -15.28 -8.55
CA VAL A 10 6.50 -14.92 -9.46
C VAL A 10 5.98 -14.15 -10.66
N ARG A 11 4.86 -14.58 -11.26
CA ARG A 11 4.22 -13.87 -12.37
C ARG A 11 3.89 -12.42 -12.03
N LEU A 12 3.29 -12.16 -10.87
CA LEU A 12 2.98 -10.80 -10.42
C LEU A 12 4.23 -9.91 -10.36
N ILE A 13 5.33 -10.45 -9.87
CA ILE A 13 6.59 -9.72 -9.75
C ILE A 13 7.22 -9.48 -11.12
N VAL A 14 7.23 -10.48 -12.01
CA VAL A 14 7.74 -10.34 -13.39
C VAL A 14 6.92 -9.35 -14.20
N GLU A 15 5.58 -9.43 -14.14
CA GLU A 15 4.71 -8.48 -14.83
C GLU A 15 4.92 -7.04 -14.31
N ARG A 16 5.09 -6.85 -13.00
CA ARG A 16 5.40 -5.56 -12.42
C ARG A 16 6.74 -5.01 -12.94
N GLU A 17 7.76 -5.83 -13.04
CA GLU A 17 9.05 -5.40 -13.58
C GLU A 17 8.93 -4.98 -15.04
N ARG A 18 8.13 -5.70 -15.85
CA ARG A 18 7.84 -5.33 -17.25
C ARG A 18 7.04 -4.04 -17.37
N GLU A 19 6.06 -3.84 -16.49
CA GLU A 19 5.34 -2.56 -16.41
C GLU A 19 6.29 -1.39 -16.13
N ILE A 20 7.24 -1.58 -15.21
CA ILE A 20 8.24 -0.57 -14.87
C ILE A 20 9.18 -0.29 -16.04
N GLN A 21 9.65 -1.33 -16.73
CA GLN A 21 10.54 -1.19 -17.90
C GLN A 21 9.85 -0.51 -19.09
N ALA A 22 8.56 -0.74 -19.27
CA ALA A 22 7.75 -0.13 -20.33
C ALA A 22 7.26 1.28 -19.97
N PHE A 23 7.38 1.69 -18.70
CA PHE A 23 6.85 2.95 -18.22
C PHE A 23 7.62 4.14 -18.79
N GLN A 24 6.87 5.12 -19.34
CA GLN A 24 7.41 6.38 -19.80
C GLN A 24 6.96 7.49 -18.84
N SER A 25 7.92 8.12 -18.20
CA SER A 25 7.65 9.21 -17.28
C SER A 25 7.26 10.49 -18.04
N GLU A 26 6.17 11.12 -17.64
CA GLU A 26 5.69 12.39 -18.18
C GLU A 26 5.93 13.50 -17.16
N ALA A 27 6.46 14.62 -17.64
CA ALA A 27 6.64 15.83 -16.83
C ALA A 27 5.38 16.68 -16.82
N SER A 28 5.11 17.29 -15.67
CA SER A 28 4.08 18.33 -15.52
C SER A 28 4.47 19.25 -14.37
N TYR A 29 3.86 20.45 -14.32
CA TYR A 29 4.13 21.43 -13.27
C TYR A 29 3.01 21.44 -12.25
N ARG A 30 3.38 21.20 -10.99
CA ARG A 30 2.53 21.43 -9.82
C ARG A 30 2.71 22.87 -9.38
N VAL A 31 1.61 23.63 -9.32
CA VAL A 31 1.68 25.04 -8.92
C VAL A 31 1.11 25.19 -7.52
N THR A 32 1.91 25.74 -6.63
CA THR A 32 1.55 26.01 -5.23
C THR A 32 1.71 27.49 -4.94
N ALA A 33 0.67 28.10 -4.39
CA ALA A 33 0.71 29.47 -3.89
C ALA A 33 0.86 29.47 -2.35
N VAL A 34 1.63 30.38 -1.83
CA VAL A 34 1.73 30.68 -0.41
C VAL A 34 1.10 32.05 -0.18
N PHE A 35 0.00 32.09 0.57
CA PHE A 35 -0.68 33.32 0.96
C PHE A 35 -0.36 33.69 2.39
N LEU A 36 -0.20 34.97 2.68
CA LEU A 36 -0.10 35.51 4.02
C LEU A 36 -1.48 35.90 4.52
N VAL A 37 -1.92 35.26 5.56
CA VAL A 37 -3.26 35.45 6.15
C VAL A 37 -3.11 35.72 7.65
N PRO A 38 -3.84 36.70 8.21
CA PRO A 38 -3.80 36.92 9.67
C PRO A 38 -4.45 35.73 10.40
N ASP A 39 -3.82 35.26 11.46
CA ASP A 39 -4.39 34.31 12.39
C ASP A 39 -5.43 34.99 13.32
N ALA A 40 -5.92 34.29 14.33
CA ALA A 40 -6.89 34.80 15.29
C ALA A 40 -6.35 36.00 16.11
N ASP A 41 -5.03 36.08 16.28
CA ASP A 41 -4.34 37.16 17.00
C ASP A 41 -3.85 38.28 16.05
N GLY A 42 -4.17 38.18 14.75
CA GLY A 42 -3.80 39.16 13.74
C GLY A 42 -2.34 39.02 13.21
N LYS A 43 -1.64 37.94 13.60
CA LYS A 43 -0.30 37.67 13.09
C LYS A 43 -0.37 37.03 11.71
N PRO A 44 0.50 37.42 10.75
CA PRO A 44 0.55 36.80 9.46
C PRO A 44 1.06 35.34 9.56
N VAL A 45 0.27 34.41 9.05
CA VAL A 45 0.63 32.99 8.93
C VAL A 45 0.55 32.57 7.46
N GLU A 46 1.39 31.63 7.09
CA GLU A 46 1.44 31.10 5.74
C GLU A 46 0.33 30.07 5.52
N MET A 47 -0.44 30.28 4.48
CA MET A 47 -1.43 29.32 3.98
C MET A 47 -1.03 28.86 2.58
N LYS A 48 -0.76 27.56 2.44
CA LYS A 48 -0.45 26.95 1.14
C LYS A 48 -1.73 26.52 0.43
N ALA A 49 -1.80 26.81 -0.85
CA ALA A 49 -2.89 26.38 -1.73
C ALA A 49 -2.30 25.83 -3.03
N GLU A 50 -2.94 24.83 -3.59
CA GLU A 50 -2.53 24.18 -4.84
C GLU A 50 -3.48 24.54 -5.96
N LEU A 51 -2.93 24.77 -7.17
CA LEU A 51 -3.71 25.01 -8.37
C LEU A 51 -4.57 23.79 -8.71
N SER A 52 -5.81 24.01 -9.10
CA SER A 52 -6.81 22.96 -9.38
C SER A 52 -6.43 21.99 -10.51
N ARG A 53 -5.44 22.35 -11.33
CA ARG A 53 -4.90 21.49 -12.40
C ARG A 53 -3.38 21.46 -12.44
N ARG A 54 -2.84 20.48 -13.11
CA ARG A 54 -1.42 20.43 -13.50
C ARG A 54 -1.21 21.19 -14.80
N ILE A 55 -0.10 21.89 -14.92
CA ILE A 55 0.33 22.56 -16.15
C ILE A 55 1.29 21.64 -16.90
N LYS A 56 1.10 21.47 -18.21
CA LYS A 56 1.83 20.47 -18.98
C LYS A 56 3.26 20.87 -19.34
N THR A 57 3.48 22.15 -19.69
CA THR A 57 4.76 22.59 -20.21
C THR A 57 5.34 23.76 -19.41
N LYS A 58 6.66 23.91 -19.47
CA LYS A 58 7.38 25.04 -18.85
C LYS A 58 6.90 26.39 -19.38
N ALA A 59 6.65 26.47 -20.70
CA ALA A 59 6.17 27.72 -21.33
C ALA A 59 4.77 28.12 -20.82
N GLU A 60 3.86 27.13 -20.66
CA GLU A 60 2.55 27.38 -20.06
C GLU A 60 2.66 27.79 -18.58
N ALA A 61 3.58 27.18 -17.82
CA ALA A 61 3.83 27.54 -16.43
C ALA A 61 4.37 28.97 -16.30
N GLN A 62 5.30 29.35 -17.17
CA GLN A 62 5.82 30.72 -17.26
C GLN A 62 4.70 31.72 -17.53
N LYS A 63 3.88 31.44 -18.54
CA LYS A 63 2.73 32.30 -18.93
C LYS A 63 1.71 32.43 -17.81
N PHE A 64 1.43 31.33 -17.10
CA PHE A 64 0.54 31.33 -15.93
C PHE A 64 1.09 32.23 -14.80
N LEU A 65 2.37 32.12 -14.48
CA LEU A 65 2.99 32.99 -13.47
C LEU A 65 3.01 34.45 -13.88
N GLU A 66 3.20 34.75 -15.16
CA GLU A 66 3.09 36.12 -15.72
C GLU A 66 1.68 36.69 -15.55
N SER A 67 0.65 35.89 -15.83
CA SER A 67 -0.76 36.23 -15.56
C SER A 67 -1.00 36.51 -14.07
N CYS A 68 -0.46 35.69 -13.18
CA CYS A 68 -0.59 35.86 -11.73
C CYS A 68 0.06 37.16 -11.20
N ARG A 69 1.06 37.72 -11.91
CA ARG A 69 1.75 38.94 -11.48
C ARG A 69 0.81 40.13 -11.26
N SER A 70 -0.22 40.25 -12.07
CA SER A 70 -1.22 41.34 -12.01
C SER A 70 -2.58 40.88 -11.49
N ALA A 71 -2.73 39.59 -11.16
CA ALA A 71 -3.97 39.04 -10.69
C ALA A 71 -4.28 39.41 -9.24
N SER A 72 -5.55 39.50 -8.92
CA SER A 72 -6.07 39.50 -7.55
C SER A 72 -6.57 38.12 -7.19
N PHE A 73 -6.39 37.76 -5.94
CA PHE A 73 -6.77 36.44 -5.38
C PHE A 73 -7.87 36.64 -4.36
N THR A 74 -9.02 36.04 -4.59
CA THR A 74 -10.20 36.24 -3.75
C THR A 74 -10.79 34.89 -3.34
N ILE A 75 -11.14 34.72 -2.09
CA ILE A 75 -11.81 33.52 -1.62
C ILE A 75 -13.22 33.48 -2.21
N HIS A 76 -13.44 32.54 -3.11
CA HIS A 76 -14.75 32.32 -3.77
C HIS A 76 -15.67 31.49 -2.90
N ASP A 77 -15.14 30.44 -2.26
CA ASP A 77 -15.94 29.54 -1.44
C ASP A 77 -15.14 28.95 -0.29
N ILE A 78 -15.83 28.67 0.80
CA ILE A 78 -15.32 27.95 1.97
C ILE A 78 -16.35 26.87 2.31
N SER A 79 -15.95 25.62 2.16
CA SER A 79 -16.80 24.46 2.49
C SER A 79 -16.21 23.71 3.66
N THR A 80 -16.95 23.60 4.75
CA THR A 80 -16.56 22.84 5.92
C THR A 80 -17.50 21.63 6.06
N ARG A 81 -16.93 20.44 6.15
CA ARG A 81 -17.70 19.19 6.25
C ARG A 81 -17.21 18.37 7.43
N PRO A 82 -18.14 17.87 8.27
CA PRO A 82 -17.80 16.87 9.25
C PRO A 82 -17.46 15.54 8.55
N LEU A 83 -16.40 14.89 9.01
CA LEU A 83 -15.95 13.59 8.52
C LEU A 83 -15.74 12.67 9.71
N LYS A 84 -16.26 11.45 9.63
CA LYS A 84 -15.97 10.40 10.59
C LYS A 84 -14.98 9.42 9.98
N LYS A 85 -13.90 9.15 10.71
CA LYS A 85 -12.94 8.10 10.40
C LYS A 85 -13.21 6.93 11.32
N SER A 86 -13.52 5.77 10.76
CA SER A 86 -13.79 4.55 11.53
C SER A 86 -12.53 3.71 11.64
N PRO A 87 -12.33 2.97 12.74
CA PRO A 87 -11.19 2.09 12.89
C PRO A 87 -11.28 0.89 11.96
N ALA A 88 -10.12 0.37 11.61
CA ALA A 88 -10.04 -0.88 10.87
C ALA A 88 -10.40 -2.09 11.76
N ALA A 89 -10.81 -3.19 11.10
CA ALA A 89 -11.13 -4.45 11.75
C ALA A 89 -9.91 -5.04 12.50
N PRO A 90 -10.14 -5.93 13.47
CA PRO A 90 -9.08 -6.72 14.08
C PRO A 90 -8.25 -7.46 13.03
N PHE A 91 -7.04 -7.87 13.38
CA PHE A 91 -6.13 -8.48 12.43
C PHE A 91 -6.58 -9.86 11.94
N THR A 92 -6.47 -10.05 10.63
CA THR A 92 -6.29 -11.33 9.98
C THR A 92 -4.79 -11.63 9.85
N THR A 93 -4.43 -12.83 9.43
CA THR A 93 -3.02 -13.16 9.09
C THR A 93 -2.43 -12.18 8.08
N SER A 94 -3.15 -11.91 7.01
CA SER A 94 -2.70 -10.99 5.95
C SER A 94 -2.48 -9.57 6.47
N THR A 95 -3.44 -9.00 7.16
CA THR A 95 -3.34 -7.62 7.66
C THR A 95 -2.30 -7.48 8.76
N LEU A 96 -2.09 -8.51 9.60
CA LEU A 96 -1.01 -8.54 10.57
C LEU A 96 0.37 -8.53 9.89
N GLN A 97 0.55 -9.35 8.85
CA GLN A 97 1.80 -9.39 8.09
C GLN A 97 2.11 -8.05 7.44
N GLN A 98 1.11 -7.37 6.88
CA GLN A 98 1.24 -6.06 6.26
C GLN A 98 1.65 -4.98 7.28
N GLU A 99 0.94 -4.88 8.39
CA GLU A 99 1.21 -3.85 9.41
C GLU A 99 2.51 -4.11 10.18
N ALA A 100 2.84 -5.37 10.46
CA ALA A 100 4.12 -5.71 11.08
C ALA A 100 5.31 -5.37 10.17
N ALA A 101 5.18 -5.57 8.86
CA ALA A 101 6.21 -5.16 7.91
C ALA A 101 6.38 -3.64 7.87
N ARG A 102 5.28 -2.88 7.81
CA ARG A 102 5.31 -1.42 7.73
C ARG A 102 5.78 -0.76 9.02
N LYS A 103 5.24 -1.18 10.16
CA LYS A 103 5.48 -0.54 11.47
C LYS A 103 6.70 -1.07 12.21
N LEU A 104 6.99 -2.36 12.09
CA LEU A 104 8.04 -3.03 12.84
C LEU A 104 9.24 -3.43 11.98
N GLY A 105 9.13 -3.34 10.65
CA GLY A 105 10.15 -3.80 9.71
C GLY A 105 10.32 -5.32 9.71
N PHE A 106 9.33 -6.08 10.15
CA PHE A 106 9.38 -7.53 10.19
C PHE A 106 9.14 -8.12 8.80
N THR A 107 9.88 -9.16 8.45
CA THR A 107 9.52 -9.98 7.29
C THR A 107 8.24 -10.75 7.58
N VAL A 108 7.55 -11.20 6.52
CA VAL A 108 6.34 -12.02 6.67
C VAL A 108 6.64 -13.30 7.45
N ALA A 109 7.77 -13.96 7.16
CA ALA A 109 8.20 -15.16 7.89
C ALA A 109 8.49 -14.87 9.37
N GLN A 110 9.18 -13.77 9.67
CA GLN A 110 9.47 -13.34 11.04
C GLN A 110 8.18 -13.03 11.81
N THR A 111 7.24 -12.35 11.19
CA THR A 111 5.92 -12.06 11.79
C THR A 111 5.21 -13.35 12.21
N MET A 112 5.18 -14.35 11.33
CA MET A 112 4.53 -15.61 11.63
C MET A 112 5.26 -16.43 12.69
N MET A 113 6.58 -16.40 12.71
CA MET A 113 7.37 -17.07 13.76
C MET A 113 7.11 -16.46 15.14
N VAL A 114 7.08 -15.13 15.23
CA VAL A 114 6.82 -14.42 16.50
C VAL A 114 5.37 -14.61 16.93
N ALA A 115 4.42 -14.54 16.00
CA ALA A 115 3.00 -14.78 16.28
C ALA A 115 2.76 -16.22 16.77
N GLN A 116 3.46 -17.21 16.21
CA GLN A 116 3.41 -18.59 16.67
C GLN A 116 3.83 -18.72 18.14
N ARG A 117 4.93 -18.08 18.55
CA ARG A 117 5.40 -18.08 19.94
C ARG A 117 4.39 -17.42 20.89
N LEU A 118 3.80 -16.30 20.48
CA LEU A 118 2.76 -15.61 21.25
C LEU A 118 1.53 -16.49 21.43
N TYR A 119 1.12 -17.22 20.41
CA TYR A 119 0.01 -18.17 20.47
C TYR A 119 0.34 -19.36 21.39
N GLU A 120 1.49 -20.00 21.19
CA GLU A 120 1.91 -21.16 22.01
C GLU A 120 2.08 -20.81 23.49
N SER A 121 2.43 -19.55 23.80
CA SER A 121 2.48 -19.04 25.18
C SER A 121 1.13 -18.52 25.69
N GLY A 122 0.03 -18.72 24.96
CA GLY A 122 -1.32 -18.36 25.36
C GLY A 122 -1.59 -16.86 25.40
N LYS A 123 -0.80 -16.03 24.71
CA LYS A 123 -0.92 -14.57 24.76
C LYS A 123 -1.85 -14.00 23.70
N ILE A 124 -2.02 -14.68 22.58
CA ILE A 124 -2.93 -14.30 21.48
C ILE A 124 -3.74 -15.50 21.01
N THR A 125 -4.84 -15.23 20.30
CA THR A 125 -5.60 -16.24 19.56
C THR A 125 -4.79 -16.80 18.40
N TYR A 126 -5.32 -17.82 17.73
CA TYR A 126 -4.62 -18.50 16.63
C TYR A 126 -4.27 -17.53 15.50
N MET A 127 -3.01 -17.52 15.10
CA MET A 127 -2.45 -16.53 14.17
C MET A 127 -2.71 -16.83 12.70
N ARG A 128 -3.29 -17.96 12.33
CA ARG A 128 -3.64 -18.30 10.95
C ARG A 128 -5.15 -18.25 10.78
N THR A 129 -5.66 -17.07 10.46
CA THR A 129 -7.09 -16.81 10.30
C THR A 129 -7.32 -15.73 9.25
N ASP A 130 -8.40 -15.85 8.52
CA ASP A 130 -8.96 -14.82 7.64
C ASP A 130 -10.19 -14.14 8.26
N SER A 131 -10.56 -14.56 9.48
CA SER A 131 -11.66 -13.98 10.23
C SER A 131 -11.29 -12.65 10.87
N VAL A 132 -12.22 -11.72 10.85
CA VAL A 132 -12.18 -10.43 11.57
C VAL A 132 -13.12 -10.41 12.77
N ASN A 133 -13.77 -11.53 13.09
CA ASN A 133 -14.75 -11.64 14.16
C ASN A 133 -14.07 -11.66 15.53
N LEU A 134 -14.73 -11.07 16.51
CA LEU A 134 -14.40 -11.20 17.93
C LEU A 134 -15.54 -11.92 18.64
N SER A 135 -15.21 -12.78 19.60
CA SER A 135 -16.22 -13.35 20.50
C SER A 135 -16.88 -12.27 21.36
N GLU A 136 -18.09 -12.51 21.81
CA GLU A 136 -18.81 -11.59 22.72
C GLU A 136 -17.98 -11.28 23.97
N LEU A 137 -17.30 -12.30 24.53
CA LEU A 137 -16.40 -12.13 25.66
C LEU A 137 -15.26 -11.14 25.34
N ALA A 138 -14.66 -11.24 24.15
CA ALA A 138 -13.59 -10.33 23.73
C ALA A 138 -14.11 -8.90 23.53
N VAL A 139 -15.32 -8.74 22.98
CA VAL A 139 -15.97 -7.44 22.82
C VAL A 139 -16.25 -6.82 24.21
N ASP A 140 -16.83 -7.58 25.14
CA ASP A 140 -17.16 -7.09 26.48
C ASP A 140 -15.91 -6.74 27.29
N ASN A 141 -14.85 -7.56 27.23
CA ASN A 141 -13.59 -7.24 27.87
C ASN A 141 -12.93 -6.00 27.26
N SER A 142 -13.01 -5.83 25.95
CA SER A 142 -12.52 -4.61 25.28
C SER A 142 -13.24 -3.36 25.74
N LYS A 143 -14.57 -3.42 25.88
CA LYS A 143 -15.39 -2.31 26.41
C LYS A 143 -14.92 -1.91 27.80
N ALA A 144 -14.75 -2.89 28.71
CA ALA A 144 -14.32 -2.64 30.07
C ALA A 144 -12.93 -1.96 30.11
N VAL A 145 -11.97 -2.48 29.31
CA VAL A 145 -10.62 -1.92 29.22
C VAL A 145 -10.63 -0.49 28.67
N ILE A 146 -11.40 -0.23 27.61
CA ILE A 146 -11.50 1.11 27.01
C ILE A 146 -12.12 2.09 28.00
N ALA A 147 -13.20 1.70 28.67
CA ALA A 147 -13.89 2.54 29.66
C ALA A 147 -12.96 2.90 30.83
N ASP A 148 -12.21 1.92 31.34
CA ASP A 148 -11.26 2.11 32.45
C ASP A 148 -10.07 3.01 32.06
N MET A 149 -9.48 2.76 30.90
CA MET A 149 -8.26 3.47 30.47
C MET A 149 -8.52 4.86 29.89
N MET A 150 -9.63 5.07 29.19
CA MET A 150 -9.89 6.28 28.39
C MET A 150 -11.24 6.92 28.65
N GLY A 151 -12.18 6.22 29.28
CA GLY A 151 -13.52 6.67 29.59
C GLY A 151 -14.57 6.21 28.58
N GLU A 152 -15.83 6.26 29.03
CA GLU A 152 -17.02 5.75 28.28
C GLU A 152 -17.20 6.39 26.89
N ARG A 153 -16.77 7.64 26.70
CA ARG A 153 -16.87 8.33 25.41
C ARG A 153 -16.11 7.61 24.29
N TYR A 154 -15.05 6.87 24.62
CA TYR A 154 -14.23 6.14 23.66
C TYR A 154 -14.77 4.76 23.33
N VAL A 155 -15.76 4.27 24.05
CA VAL A 155 -16.34 2.93 23.88
C VAL A 155 -17.32 2.93 22.72
N TYR A 156 -17.08 2.10 21.70
CA TYR A 156 -18.04 1.85 20.64
C TYR A 156 -17.86 0.44 20.06
N PRO A 157 -18.52 -0.56 20.63
CA PRO A 157 -18.41 -1.95 20.20
C PRO A 157 -18.86 -2.13 18.75
N ARG A 158 -18.14 -2.92 17.99
CA ARG A 158 -18.42 -3.25 16.59
C ARG A 158 -18.30 -4.73 16.33
N HIS A 159 -19.21 -5.22 15.51
CA HIS A 159 -19.09 -6.53 14.89
C HIS A 159 -18.66 -6.33 13.43
N PHE A 160 -17.57 -6.97 13.06
CA PHE A 160 -17.05 -6.93 11.69
C PHE A 160 -17.48 -8.20 10.96
N ALA A 161 -18.08 -8.05 9.79
CA ALA A 161 -18.44 -9.17 8.94
C ALA A 161 -17.21 -9.59 8.10
N THR A 162 -16.89 -10.86 8.14
CA THR A 162 -15.87 -11.44 7.26
C THR A 162 -16.40 -11.44 5.83
N LYS A 163 -15.70 -10.79 4.89
CA LYS A 163 -16.14 -10.69 3.49
C LYS A 163 -15.93 -11.97 2.69
N THR A 164 -15.13 -12.89 3.19
CA THR A 164 -14.80 -14.14 2.54
C THR A 164 -15.94 -15.12 2.75
N LYS A 165 -16.69 -15.44 1.69
CA LYS A 165 -17.61 -16.58 1.68
C LYS A 165 -16.77 -17.84 1.88
N GLY A 166 -17.05 -18.61 2.94
CA GLY A 166 -16.27 -19.80 3.29
C GLY A 166 -15.25 -19.59 4.44
N ALA A 167 -15.15 -18.38 5.01
CA ALA A 167 -14.50 -18.24 6.31
C ALA A 167 -15.30 -19.04 7.33
N GLN A 168 -14.64 -19.98 8.00
CA GLN A 168 -15.29 -20.76 9.06
C GLN A 168 -15.74 -19.80 10.15
N GLU A 169 -17.05 -19.60 10.32
CA GLU A 169 -17.64 -18.68 11.30
C GLU A 169 -17.14 -18.90 12.74
N ALA A 170 -16.57 -20.09 13.01
CA ALA A 170 -16.00 -20.47 14.30
C ALA A 170 -14.63 -19.85 14.61
N HIS A 171 -13.97 -19.18 13.64
CA HIS A 171 -12.65 -18.62 13.83
C HIS A 171 -12.74 -17.14 14.26
N GLU A 172 -11.97 -16.80 15.27
CA GLU A 172 -11.76 -15.42 15.69
C GLU A 172 -10.63 -14.74 14.89
N ALA A 173 -10.62 -13.41 14.94
CA ALA A 173 -9.48 -12.60 14.53
C ALA A 173 -8.27 -12.85 15.43
N ILE A 174 -7.10 -12.36 15.01
CA ILE A 174 -5.90 -12.36 15.84
C ILE A 174 -6.04 -11.24 16.88
N ARG A 175 -6.16 -11.62 18.14
CA ARG A 175 -6.34 -10.71 19.26
C ARG A 175 -5.60 -11.19 20.51
N PRO A 176 -5.35 -10.32 21.50
CA PRO A 176 -4.89 -10.76 22.82
C PRO A 176 -5.89 -11.74 23.46
N THR A 177 -5.37 -12.75 24.13
CA THR A 177 -6.22 -13.68 24.91
C THR A 177 -6.88 -12.96 26.08
N TYR A 178 -6.13 -12.07 26.74
CA TYR A 178 -6.56 -11.25 27.87
C TYR A 178 -6.39 -9.78 27.52
N MET A 179 -7.51 -9.09 27.30
CA MET A 179 -7.54 -7.69 26.84
C MET A 179 -7.02 -6.70 27.87
N GLU A 180 -7.14 -7.02 29.14
CA GLU A 180 -6.61 -6.24 30.28
C GLU A 180 -5.08 -6.17 30.29
N ASN A 181 -4.38 -7.09 29.65
CA ASN A 181 -2.93 -7.12 29.57
C ASN A 181 -2.45 -6.24 28.40
N ALA A 182 -2.36 -4.93 28.60
CA ALA A 182 -1.84 -4.02 27.58
C ALA A 182 -0.36 -4.27 27.24
N LYS A 183 0.39 -4.93 28.13
CA LYS A 183 1.81 -5.28 27.96
C LYS A 183 2.07 -6.70 28.41
N ILE A 184 3.09 -7.33 27.84
CA ILE A 184 3.51 -8.68 28.17
C ILE A 184 5.03 -8.74 28.44
N GLU A 185 5.43 -9.75 29.19
CA GLU A 185 6.83 -10.18 29.26
C GLU A 185 7.20 -11.02 28.04
N GLY A 186 8.44 -10.92 27.58
CA GLY A 186 8.96 -11.66 26.42
C GLY A 186 10.11 -10.93 25.74
N THR A 187 10.52 -11.46 24.60
CA THR A 187 11.56 -10.84 23.76
C THR A 187 11.09 -9.47 23.23
N PRO A 188 12.01 -8.58 22.82
CA PRO A 188 11.62 -7.31 22.22
C PRO A 188 10.70 -7.47 20.99
N GLN A 189 10.90 -8.51 20.20
CA GLN A 189 10.07 -8.80 19.03
C GLN A 189 8.66 -9.25 19.43
N GLU A 190 8.53 -10.11 20.44
CA GLU A 190 7.24 -10.55 20.98
C GLU A 190 6.46 -9.38 21.57
N ARG A 191 7.12 -8.51 22.35
CA ARG A 191 6.48 -7.32 22.92
C ARG A 191 6.00 -6.34 21.85
N LYS A 192 6.79 -6.10 20.81
CA LYS A 192 6.40 -5.22 19.70
C LYS A 192 5.22 -5.74 18.91
N LEU A 193 5.23 -7.05 18.58
CA LEU A 193 4.12 -7.65 17.83
C LEU A 193 2.85 -7.71 18.67
N TYR A 194 2.97 -8.05 19.96
CA TYR A 194 1.82 -8.07 20.87
C TYR A 194 1.21 -6.66 21.03
N ASP A 195 2.02 -5.64 21.24
CA ASP A 195 1.57 -4.24 21.33
C ASP A 195 0.79 -3.81 20.08
N LEU A 196 1.29 -4.19 18.91
CA LEU A 196 0.61 -3.94 17.64
C LEU A 196 -0.77 -4.63 17.58
N ILE A 197 -0.84 -5.91 17.97
CA ILE A 197 -2.09 -6.70 18.00
C ILE A 197 -3.06 -6.12 19.03
N TRP A 198 -2.59 -5.78 20.22
CA TRP A 198 -3.40 -5.22 21.29
C TRP A 198 -4.02 -3.87 20.86
N LYS A 199 -3.20 -2.96 20.35
CA LYS A 199 -3.64 -1.64 19.88
C LYS A 199 -4.67 -1.74 18.76
N ARG A 200 -4.47 -2.63 17.80
CA ARG A 200 -5.40 -2.83 16.70
C ARG A 200 -6.75 -3.37 17.21
N THR A 201 -6.72 -4.33 18.12
CA THR A 201 -7.93 -4.92 18.67
C THR A 201 -8.71 -3.91 19.50
N ILE A 202 -8.07 -3.19 20.40
CA ILE A 202 -8.70 -2.14 21.21
C ILE A 202 -9.27 -1.05 20.30
N ALA A 203 -8.48 -0.53 19.37
CA ALA A 203 -8.93 0.51 18.44
C ALA A 203 -10.17 0.08 17.64
N SER A 204 -10.28 -1.19 17.26
CA SER A 204 -11.45 -1.71 16.54
C SER A 204 -12.76 -1.56 17.32
N GLN A 205 -12.69 -1.51 18.63
CA GLN A 205 -13.84 -1.39 19.55
C GLN A 205 -14.01 0.03 20.12
N MET A 206 -13.25 0.99 19.58
CA MET A 206 -13.32 2.40 20.00
C MET A 206 -14.21 3.23 19.08
N ALA A 207 -14.65 4.37 19.59
CA ALA A 207 -15.44 5.34 18.84
C ALA A 207 -14.68 5.87 17.61
N ASP A 208 -15.44 6.27 16.59
CA ASP A 208 -14.89 6.94 15.40
C ASP A 208 -14.15 8.21 15.81
N ALA A 209 -13.13 8.56 15.05
CA ALA A 209 -12.56 9.90 15.12
C ALA A 209 -13.48 10.88 14.37
N GLU A 210 -13.76 12.00 15.00
CA GLU A 210 -14.55 13.08 14.41
C GLU A 210 -13.61 14.18 13.95
N VAL A 211 -13.67 14.44 12.67
CA VAL A 211 -12.78 15.37 11.97
C VAL A 211 -13.62 16.38 11.23
N GLU A 212 -13.16 17.60 11.17
CA GLU A 212 -13.76 18.66 10.35
C GLU A 212 -12.78 19.04 9.23
N LYS A 213 -13.17 18.77 7.98
CA LYS A 213 -12.39 19.08 6.80
C LYS A 213 -12.91 20.36 6.16
N THR A 214 -12.06 21.37 6.08
CA THR A 214 -12.34 22.63 5.42
C THR A 214 -11.60 22.72 4.10
N THR A 215 -12.31 23.03 3.03
CA THR A 215 -11.76 23.30 1.70
C THR A 215 -12.05 24.73 1.33
N VAL A 216 -11.02 25.46 0.93
CA VAL A 216 -11.11 26.86 0.51
C VAL A 216 -10.77 26.95 -0.96
N SER A 217 -11.65 27.55 -1.75
CA SER A 217 -11.44 27.82 -3.18
C SER A 217 -11.11 29.30 -3.35
N ILE A 218 -9.95 29.58 -3.95
CA ILE A 218 -9.40 30.91 -4.18
C ILE A 218 -9.41 31.18 -5.67
N GLY A 219 -10.19 32.14 -6.11
CA GLY A 219 -10.28 32.56 -7.50
C GLY A 219 -9.10 33.46 -7.88
N ILE A 220 -8.73 33.42 -9.15
CA ILE A 220 -7.68 34.20 -9.78
C ILE A 220 -8.37 35.10 -10.79
N SER A 221 -8.22 36.42 -10.68
CA SER A 221 -9.00 37.37 -11.51
C SER A 221 -8.79 37.22 -13.01
N ASN A 222 -7.63 36.74 -13.44
CA ASN A 222 -7.22 36.64 -14.83
C ASN A 222 -7.31 35.20 -15.40
N GLU A 223 -7.71 34.24 -14.60
CA GLU A 223 -7.71 32.80 -14.93
C GLU A 223 -9.04 32.17 -14.53
N ALA A 224 -9.43 31.14 -15.26
CA ALA A 224 -10.60 30.32 -14.90
C ALA A 224 -10.30 29.32 -13.80
N ASP A 225 -9.02 29.00 -13.58
CA ASP A 225 -8.54 28.07 -12.57
C ASP A 225 -8.63 28.67 -11.17
N THR A 226 -8.61 27.82 -10.15
CA THR A 226 -8.61 28.23 -8.74
C THR A 226 -7.44 27.60 -8.01
N PHE A 227 -6.97 28.28 -6.97
CA PHE A 227 -6.15 27.64 -5.93
C PHE A 227 -7.04 27.07 -4.86
N ASN A 228 -6.71 25.85 -4.41
CA ASN A 228 -7.45 25.18 -3.37
C ASN A 228 -6.54 24.94 -2.14
N ALA A 229 -7.01 25.39 -0.97
CA ALA A 229 -6.38 25.08 0.31
C ALA A 229 -7.28 24.13 1.09
N THR A 230 -6.69 23.15 1.76
CA THR A 230 -7.41 22.19 2.56
C THR A 230 -6.80 22.16 3.97
N GLY A 231 -7.66 22.12 4.97
CA GLY A 231 -7.27 21.93 6.36
C GLY A 231 -8.15 20.90 7.05
N GLU A 232 -7.61 20.25 8.06
CA GLU A 232 -8.32 19.25 8.84
C GLU A 232 -8.13 19.52 10.32
N VAL A 233 -9.21 19.48 11.08
CA VAL A 233 -9.23 19.64 12.53
C VAL A 233 -9.84 18.41 13.16
N VAL A 234 -9.10 17.74 14.03
CA VAL A 234 -9.61 16.63 14.83
C VAL A 234 -10.41 17.21 15.99
N LYS A 235 -11.73 17.00 15.99
CA LYS A 235 -12.65 17.43 17.07
C LYS A 235 -12.68 16.42 18.20
N PHE A 236 -12.59 15.14 17.85
CA PHE A 236 -12.49 14.02 18.76
C PHE A 236 -11.58 12.95 18.14
N ASP A 237 -10.56 12.53 18.84
CA ASP A 237 -9.56 11.62 18.30
C ASP A 237 -10.06 10.16 18.22
N GLY A 238 -11.02 9.76 19.05
CA GLY A 238 -11.60 8.42 19.04
C GLY A 238 -10.50 7.33 19.03
N PHE A 239 -10.62 6.37 18.12
CA PHE A 239 -9.64 5.28 17.99
C PHE A 239 -8.21 5.75 17.63
N LEU A 240 -8.06 6.94 17.00
CA LEU A 240 -6.74 7.51 16.67
C LEU A 240 -5.89 7.81 17.91
N HIS A 241 -6.52 7.86 19.09
CA HIS A 241 -5.82 7.96 20.37
C HIS A 241 -4.86 6.78 20.59
N VAL A 242 -5.23 5.59 20.13
CA VAL A 242 -4.48 4.35 20.34
C VAL A 242 -3.75 3.89 19.10
N TYR A 243 -4.38 4.02 17.93
CA TYR A 243 -3.89 3.37 16.73
C TYR A 243 -4.16 4.18 15.46
N ARG A 244 -3.12 4.29 14.62
CA ARG A 244 -3.23 4.77 13.24
C ARG A 244 -2.71 3.70 12.31
N GLU A 245 -3.43 3.39 11.25
CA GLU A 245 -2.93 2.49 10.19
C GLU A 245 -1.74 3.12 9.48
N SER A 246 -0.81 2.25 9.04
CA SER A 246 0.26 2.67 8.14
C SER A 246 -0.27 2.78 6.71
N ILE A 247 0.25 3.74 6.00
CA ILE A 247 0.05 3.90 4.56
C ILE A 247 1.29 3.33 3.86
N ASP A 248 1.13 2.76 2.66
CA ASP A 248 2.27 2.34 1.87
C ASP A 248 3.18 3.56 1.56
N GLU A 249 4.50 3.37 1.60
CA GLU A 249 5.51 4.43 1.40
C GLU A 249 5.34 5.19 0.08
N ASP A 250 4.65 4.58 -0.88
CA ASP A 250 4.40 5.11 -2.22
C ASP A 250 3.15 6.02 -2.31
N THR A 251 2.44 6.21 -1.19
CA THR A 251 1.31 7.14 -1.15
C THR A 251 1.82 8.50 -0.71
N GLU A 252 1.73 9.51 -1.57
CA GLU A 252 2.02 10.90 -1.20
C GLU A 252 1.18 11.24 0.04
N GLN A 253 1.83 11.40 1.18
CA GLN A 253 1.18 11.93 2.37
C GLN A 253 0.87 13.40 2.08
N GLU A 254 -0.36 13.70 1.74
CA GLU A 254 -0.84 15.06 1.91
C GLU A 254 -0.76 15.35 3.41
N ASP A 255 -0.12 16.46 3.78
CA ASP A 255 -0.09 16.98 5.15
C ASP A 255 -1.54 17.31 5.59
N GLU A 256 -2.30 16.28 5.92
CA GLU A 256 -3.74 16.36 6.19
C GLU A 256 -4.06 17.13 7.48
N THR A 257 -3.08 17.44 8.32
CA THR A 257 -3.26 18.07 9.64
C THR A 257 -2.87 19.53 9.68
N ARG A 258 -3.13 20.30 8.63
CA ARG A 258 -2.92 21.74 8.67
C ARG A 258 -4.16 22.46 9.17
N LEU A 259 -4.01 23.21 10.25
CA LEU A 259 -5.00 24.21 10.67
C LEU A 259 -5.00 25.34 9.64
N LEU A 260 -6.16 25.64 9.08
CA LEU A 260 -6.35 26.86 8.29
C LEU A 260 -6.58 28.05 9.25
N PRO A 261 -6.03 29.23 8.92
CA PRO A 261 -6.34 30.44 9.65
C PRO A 261 -7.83 30.82 9.48
N PRO A 262 -8.38 31.74 10.29
CA PRO A 262 -9.73 32.25 10.09
C PRO A 262 -9.87 32.92 8.71
N LEU A 263 -10.84 32.48 7.93
CA LEU A 263 -11.07 32.93 6.56
C LEU A 263 -12.52 33.36 6.34
N LYS A 264 -12.72 34.29 5.42
CA LYS A 264 -14.07 34.74 5.01
C LYS A 264 -14.23 34.72 3.50
N LYS A 265 -15.41 34.32 3.04
CA LYS A 265 -15.79 34.42 1.63
C LYS A 265 -15.72 35.90 1.17
N GLY A 266 -15.15 36.14 -0.01
CA GLY A 266 -14.90 37.45 -0.54
C GLY A 266 -13.62 38.14 -0.03
N GLN A 267 -12.87 37.50 0.86
CA GLN A 267 -11.59 38.01 1.36
C GLN A 267 -10.56 38.01 0.25
N VAL A 268 -9.88 39.13 0.08
CA VAL A 268 -8.75 39.27 -0.85
C VAL A 268 -7.49 38.80 -0.12
N LEU A 269 -6.73 37.95 -0.81
CA LEU A 269 -5.49 37.36 -0.30
C LEU A 269 -4.27 37.95 -1.02
N HIS A 270 -3.18 38.12 -0.28
CA HIS A 270 -1.88 38.52 -0.81
C HIS A 270 -0.95 37.31 -0.84
N HIS A 271 -0.45 36.97 -2.03
CA HIS A 271 0.53 35.89 -2.14
C HIS A 271 1.92 36.37 -1.74
N GLN A 272 2.62 35.55 -1.01
CA GLN A 272 4.06 35.70 -0.74
C GLN A 272 4.87 35.15 -1.92
N SER A 273 4.45 33.98 -2.42
CA SER A 273 5.07 33.34 -3.58
C SER A 273 4.05 32.46 -4.31
N ILE A 274 4.27 32.28 -5.63
CA ILE A 274 3.60 31.24 -6.43
C ILE A 274 4.69 30.44 -7.12
N ILE A 275 4.74 29.14 -6.89
CA ILE A 275 5.83 28.28 -7.29
C ILE A 275 5.28 27.18 -8.19
N ALA A 276 5.80 27.09 -9.41
CA ALA A 276 5.54 26.00 -10.33
C ALA A 276 6.74 25.05 -10.33
N THR A 277 6.55 23.87 -9.75
CA THR A 277 7.58 22.84 -9.63
C THR A 277 7.32 21.74 -10.63
N GLU A 278 8.31 21.42 -11.44
CA GLU A 278 8.27 20.28 -12.34
C GLU A 278 8.21 18.98 -11.53
N ARG A 279 7.25 18.13 -11.87
CA ARG A 279 7.05 16.82 -11.28
C ARG A 279 6.85 15.80 -12.38
N PHE A 280 7.27 14.58 -12.10
CA PHE A 280 7.25 13.49 -13.05
C PHE A 280 6.31 12.39 -12.55
N THR A 281 5.56 11.80 -13.48
CA THR A 281 4.81 10.59 -13.14
C THR A 281 5.76 9.49 -12.71
N GLN A 282 5.35 8.71 -11.73
CA GLN A 282 6.12 7.61 -11.17
C GLN A 282 5.64 6.30 -11.79
N HIS A 283 6.56 5.37 -12.04
CA HIS A 283 6.18 4.01 -12.38
C HIS A 283 5.47 3.33 -11.20
N PRO A 284 4.65 2.28 -11.45
CA PRO A 284 4.10 1.49 -10.36
C PRO A 284 5.20 0.97 -9.45
N PRO A 285 5.04 1.02 -8.13
CA PRO A 285 6.08 0.58 -7.22
C PRO A 285 6.29 -0.94 -7.30
N ARG A 286 7.54 -1.39 -7.13
CA ARG A 286 7.83 -2.80 -6.95
C ARG A 286 7.18 -3.32 -5.67
N TYR A 287 6.81 -4.59 -5.67
CA TYR A 287 6.24 -5.21 -4.48
C TYR A 287 7.25 -5.29 -3.34
N THR A 288 6.78 -4.97 -2.14
CA THR A 288 7.37 -5.46 -0.89
C THR A 288 6.71 -6.79 -0.53
N GLU A 289 7.21 -7.51 0.47
CA GLU A 289 6.51 -8.69 0.98
C GLU A 289 5.09 -8.36 1.41
N ALA A 290 4.89 -7.22 2.09
CA ALA A 290 3.59 -6.74 2.55
C ALA A 290 2.62 -6.46 1.40
N SER A 291 3.05 -5.70 0.39
CA SER A 291 2.19 -5.37 -0.75
C SER A 291 1.91 -6.58 -1.66
N LEU A 292 2.82 -7.56 -1.71
CA LEU A 292 2.58 -8.82 -2.40
C LEU A 292 1.51 -9.66 -1.68
N VAL A 293 1.57 -9.78 -0.35
CA VAL A 293 0.52 -10.45 0.45
C VAL A 293 -0.83 -9.79 0.20
N ARG A 294 -0.88 -8.46 0.25
CA ARG A 294 -2.10 -7.70 -0.04
C ARG A 294 -2.64 -8.01 -1.43
N LYS A 295 -1.76 -8.02 -2.44
CA LYS A 295 -2.17 -8.30 -3.83
C LYS A 295 -2.69 -9.71 -4.02
N LEU A 296 -2.06 -10.70 -3.40
CA LEU A 296 -2.53 -12.09 -3.40
C LEU A 296 -3.92 -12.22 -2.74
N GLU A 297 -4.11 -11.56 -1.60
CA GLU A 297 -5.41 -11.53 -0.91
C GLU A 297 -6.51 -10.87 -1.77
N GLU A 298 -6.22 -9.72 -2.38
CA GLU A 298 -7.15 -9.02 -3.29
C GLU A 298 -7.59 -9.90 -4.47
N LEU A 299 -6.69 -10.74 -4.98
CA LEU A 299 -6.96 -11.68 -6.06
C LEU A 299 -7.62 -12.99 -5.60
N GLY A 300 -7.80 -13.19 -4.29
CA GLY A 300 -8.29 -14.45 -3.72
C GLY A 300 -7.32 -15.62 -3.84
N ILE A 301 -6.03 -15.33 -3.98
CA ILE A 301 -4.96 -16.31 -4.19
C ILE A 301 -4.19 -16.52 -2.89
N GLY A 302 -4.05 -17.78 -2.49
CA GLY A 302 -3.42 -18.15 -1.21
C GLY A 302 -4.40 -18.12 -0.04
N ARG A 303 -3.91 -18.54 1.10
CA ARG A 303 -4.63 -18.61 2.37
C ARG A 303 -3.69 -18.22 3.51
N PRO A 304 -4.20 -17.97 4.72
CA PRO A 304 -3.38 -17.62 5.88
C PRO A 304 -2.17 -18.54 6.11
N SER A 305 -2.30 -19.82 5.75
CA SER A 305 -1.22 -20.81 5.88
C SER A 305 -0.19 -20.77 4.76
N THR A 306 -0.46 -20.13 3.63
CA THR A 306 0.38 -20.21 2.42
C THR A 306 1.10 -18.90 2.07
N TYR A 307 0.70 -17.74 2.58
CA TYR A 307 1.35 -16.47 2.24
C TYR A 307 2.85 -16.47 2.58
N ALA A 308 3.20 -16.72 3.85
CA ALA A 308 4.59 -16.71 4.29
C ALA A 308 5.43 -17.81 3.61
N PRO A 309 4.99 -19.08 3.52
CA PRO A 309 5.72 -20.13 2.80
C PRO A 309 5.94 -19.79 1.32
N THR A 310 4.95 -19.20 0.63
CA THR A 310 5.07 -18.81 -0.77
C THR A 310 6.18 -17.80 -0.96
N ILE A 311 6.17 -16.72 -0.18
CA ILE A 311 7.16 -15.64 -0.26
C ILE A 311 8.55 -16.14 0.08
N SER A 312 8.69 -16.98 1.09
CA SER A 312 9.98 -17.60 1.44
C SER A 312 10.48 -18.52 0.32
N THR A 313 9.61 -19.36 -0.24
CA THR A 313 9.99 -20.36 -1.23
C THR A 313 10.46 -19.73 -2.55
N ILE A 314 9.78 -18.69 -3.05
CA ILE A 314 10.20 -18.04 -4.31
C ILE A 314 11.56 -17.37 -4.19
N GLN A 315 11.92 -16.88 -3.00
CA GLN A 315 13.23 -16.32 -2.70
C GLN A 315 14.29 -17.44 -2.54
N GLN A 316 14.00 -18.49 -1.77
CA GLN A 316 14.91 -19.63 -1.59
C GLN A 316 15.23 -20.38 -2.88
N ARG A 317 14.30 -20.40 -3.84
CA ARG A 317 14.50 -20.99 -5.17
C ARG A 317 15.24 -20.05 -6.13
N GLY A 318 15.56 -18.84 -5.70
CA GLY A 318 16.23 -17.85 -6.54
C GLY A 318 15.39 -17.36 -7.71
N TYR A 319 14.06 -17.41 -7.63
CA TYR A 319 13.19 -16.83 -8.64
C TYR A 319 12.96 -15.34 -8.42
N VAL A 320 13.06 -14.93 -7.18
CA VAL A 320 12.88 -13.57 -6.71
C VAL A 320 13.93 -13.28 -5.66
N GLU A 321 14.44 -12.07 -5.66
CA GLU A 321 15.38 -11.59 -4.64
C GLU A 321 14.88 -10.26 -4.05
N LYS A 322 15.34 -9.96 -2.83
CA LYS A 322 15.17 -8.62 -2.26
C LYS A 322 16.30 -7.74 -2.75
N GLY A 323 15.93 -6.71 -3.50
CA GLY A 323 16.88 -5.76 -4.05
C GLY A 323 16.79 -4.39 -3.39
N GLU A 324 17.87 -3.64 -3.57
CA GLU A 324 17.99 -2.23 -3.24
C GLU A 324 18.47 -1.49 -4.49
N LYS A 325 17.90 -0.29 -4.72
CA LYS A 325 18.39 0.64 -5.74
C LYS A 325 18.78 1.95 -5.07
N SER A 326 19.95 2.46 -5.39
CA SER A 326 20.44 3.74 -4.84
C SER A 326 19.70 4.96 -5.38
N GLY A 327 18.90 4.79 -6.42
CA GLY A 327 18.30 5.88 -7.17
C GLY A 327 19.26 6.53 -8.16
N GLU A 328 18.68 7.40 -8.98
CA GLU A 328 19.41 8.14 -10.02
C GLU A 328 19.17 9.63 -9.81
N GLU A 329 20.17 10.44 -10.15
CA GLU A 329 20.05 11.89 -10.11
C GLU A 329 19.20 12.37 -11.28
N ARG A 330 18.18 13.18 -10.96
CA ARG A 330 17.29 13.80 -11.95
C ARG A 330 17.20 15.29 -11.71
N SER A 331 17.35 16.05 -12.77
CA SER A 331 17.13 17.50 -12.77
C SER A 331 15.63 17.81 -12.94
N TYR A 332 15.16 18.87 -12.26
CA TYR A 332 13.82 19.40 -12.41
C TYR A 332 13.82 20.91 -12.30
N ASN A 333 12.84 21.56 -12.94
CA ASN A 333 12.74 23.01 -12.99
C ASN A 333 11.78 23.54 -11.93
N ILE A 334 12.12 24.68 -11.38
CA ILE A 334 11.28 25.46 -10.47
C ILE A 334 11.16 26.86 -11.01
N LEU A 335 9.94 27.28 -11.34
CA LEU A 335 9.60 28.66 -11.67
C LEU A 335 8.94 29.29 -10.44
N SER A 336 9.42 30.43 -9.98
CA SER A 336 8.87 31.08 -8.78
C SER A 336 8.52 32.53 -9.07
N LEU A 337 7.30 32.93 -8.79
CA LEU A 337 6.88 34.34 -8.73
C LEU A 337 6.94 34.81 -7.28
N GLN A 338 7.84 35.75 -7.01
CA GLN A 338 7.98 36.42 -5.72
C GLN A 338 8.35 37.89 -5.95
N ASP A 339 7.78 38.81 -5.19
CA ASP A 339 8.03 40.25 -5.32
C ASP A 339 7.92 40.75 -6.78
N SER A 340 6.91 40.30 -7.50
CA SER A 340 6.65 40.60 -8.94
C SER A 340 7.78 40.15 -9.88
N LYS A 341 8.73 39.34 -9.42
CA LYS A 341 9.81 38.77 -10.25
C LYS A 341 9.58 37.28 -10.42
N ILE A 342 9.82 36.80 -11.64
CA ILE A 342 9.80 35.38 -11.95
C ILE A 342 11.25 34.89 -12.03
N THR A 343 11.57 33.88 -11.27
CA THR A 343 12.86 33.20 -11.32
C THR A 343 12.70 31.80 -11.89
N ASP A 344 13.70 31.33 -12.59
CA ASP A 344 13.78 29.98 -13.18
C ASP A 344 15.06 29.31 -12.69
N VAL A 345 14.90 28.25 -11.89
CA VAL A 345 16.00 27.54 -11.26
C VAL A 345 15.89 26.05 -11.57
N THR A 346 16.98 25.42 -11.96
CA THR A 346 17.08 23.98 -12.08
C THR A 346 17.69 23.42 -10.80
N GLN A 347 17.02 22.44 -10.21
CA GLN A 347 17.51 21.67 -9.06
C GLN A 347 17.65 20.20 -9.42
N THR A 348 18.36 19.44 -8.57
CA THR A 348 18.51 17.99 -8.71
C THR A 348 17.93 17.27 -7.52
N GLU A 349 17.38 16.09 -7.75
CA GLU A 349 16.87 15.17 -6.74
C GLU A 349 17.35 13.76 -7.03
N ILE A 350 17.46 12.92 -6.00
CA ILE A 350 17.65 11.48 -6.18
C ILE A 350 16.28 10.83 -6.28
N THR A 351 15.98 10.18 -7.40
CA THR A 351 14.69 9.52 -7.67
C THR A 351 14.88 8.03 -7.91
N GLY A 352 13.83 7.24 -7.68
CA GLY A 352 13.84 5.80 -7.93
C GLY A 352 14.70 5.00 -6.95
N ALA A 353 15.09 5.59 -5.80
CA ALA A 353 15.70 4.84 -4.71
C ALA A 353 14.67 3.86 -4.12
N GLU A 354 15.05 2.60 -3.99
CA GLU A 354 14.16 1.55 -3.48
C GLU A 354 14.91 0.69 -2.47
N LYS A 355 14.21 0.26 -1.43
CA LYS A 355 14.74 -0.61 -0.38
C LYS A 355 13.83 -1.79 -0.14
N ALA A 356 14.44 -2.98 0.02
CA ALA A 356 13.74 -4.23 0.36
C ALA A 356 12.58 -4.59 -0.61
N LYS A 357 12.70 -4.23 -1.89
CA LYS A 357 11.72 -4.54 -2.93
C LYS A 357 11.99 -5.93 -3.53
N LEU A 358 10.91 -6.63 -3.88
CA LEU A 358 10.98 -7.93 -4.54
C LEU A 358 11.23 -7.71 -6.04
N MET A 359 12.33 -8.27 -6.54
CA MET A 359 12.76 -8.19 -7.94
C MET A 359 12.84 -9.58 -8.52
N PRO A 360 12.40 -9.81 -9.78
CA PRO A 360 12.59 -11.08 -10.43
C PRO A 360 14.06 -11.27 -10.80
N THR A 361 14.56 -12.48 -10.66
CA THR A 361 15.84 -12.88 -11.23
C THR A 361 15.66 -13.29 -12.69
N ASP A 362 16.77 -13.41 -13.43
CA ASP A 362 16.75 -13.98 -14.80
C ASP A 362 16.13 -15.37 -14.79
N THR A 363 16.50 -16.21 -13.83
CA THR A 363 15.91 -17.54 -13.65
C THR A 363 14.40 -17.47 -13.40
N GLY A 364 13.95 -16.55 -12.56
CA GLY A 364 12.52 -16.32 -12.29
C GLY A 364 11.77 -15.91 -13.54
N THR A 365 12.33 -15.01 -14.32
CA THR A 365 11.75 -14.51 -15.58
C THR A 365 11.64 -15.65 -16.61
N VAL A 366 12.71 -16.42 -16.82
CA VAL A 366 12.71 -17.57 -17.75
C VAL A 366 11.69 -18.62 -17.35
N VAL A 367 11.62 -18.95 -16.06
CA VAL A 367 10.63 -19.92 -15.55
C VAL A 367 9.21 -19.41 -15.73
N ASN A 368 8.98 -18.12 -15.47
CA ASN A 368 7.67 -17.51 -15.70
C ASN A 368 7.26 -17.60 -17.17
N ASP A 369 8.14 -17.21 -18.08
CA ASP A 369 7.85 -17.20 -19.51
C ASP A 369 7.58 -18.62 -20.04
N PHE A 370 8.39 -19.58 -19.62
CA PHE A 370 8.17 -20.97 -19.94
C PHE A 370 6.78 -21.47 -19.47
N LEU A 371 6.41 -21.14 -18.25
CA LEU A 371 5.10 -21.54 -17.71
C LEU A 371 3.95 -20.81 -18.40
N MET A 372 4.12 -19.55 -18.77
CA MET A 372 3.12 -18.79 -19.52
C MET A 372 2.91 -19.33 -20.93
N GLU A 373 3.98 -19.82 -21.57
CA GLU A 373 3.92 -20.41 -22.92
C GLU A 373 3.25 -21.80 -22.89
N TYR A 374 3.68 -22.66 -21.98
CA TYR A 374 3.27 -24.08 -22.00
C TYR A 374 2.12 -24.42 -21.05
N PHE A 375 1.89 -23.61 -20.01
CA PHE A 375 0.89 -23.84 -18.97
C PHE A 375 0.12 -22.56 -18.59
N PRO A 376 -0.42 -21.80 -19.56
CA PRO A 376 -1.03 -20.49 -19.28
C PRO A 376 -2.20 -20.58 -18.29
N ASN A 377 -2.97 -21.66 -18.35
CA ASN A 377 -4.12 -21.87 -17.46
C ASN A 377 -3.72 -21.97 -15.98
N ILE A 378 -2.56 -22.55 -15.68
CA ILE A 378 -2.06 -22.69 -14.29
C ILE A 378 -1.63 -21.33 -13.72
N LEU A 379 -1.15 -20.44 -14.58
CA LEU A 379 -0.72 -19.09 -14.21
C LEU A 379 -1.85 -18.06 -14.26
N ASP A 380 -3.03 -18.46 -14.71
CA ASP A 380 -4.20 -17.57 -14.69
C ASP A 380 -4.64 -17.29 -13.24
N TYR A 381 -4.85 -16.01 -12.93
CA TYR A 381 -5.23 -15.57 -11.60
C TYR A 381 -6.60 -16.10 -11.18
N ASN A 382 -7.56 -16.11 -12.10
CA ASN A 382 -8.91 -16.60 -11.83
C ASN A 382 -8.93 -18.10 -11.62
N PHE A 383 -8.10 -18.84 -12.38
CA PHE A 383 -7.95 -20.28 -12.18
C PHE A 383 -7.47 -20.59 -10.76
N THR A 384 -6.39 -19.94 -10.31
CA THR A 384 -5.84 -20.15 -8.97
C THR A 384 -6.87 -19.79 -7.89
N ALA A 385 -7.55 -18.66 -8.01
CA ALA A 385 -8.60 -18.24 -7.09
C ALA A 385 -9.78 -19.24 -7.08
N SER A 386 -10.17 -19.76 -8.25
CA SER A 386 -11.22 -20.77 -8.39
C SER A 386 -10.86 -22.09 -7.71
N VAL A 387 -9.61 -22.55 -7.85
CA VAL A 387 -9.15 -23.78 -7.18
C VAL A 387 -9.12 -23.60 -5.65
N GLU A 388 -8.71 -22.42 -5.15
CA GLU A 388 -8.80 -22.14 -3.72
C GLU A 388 -10.24 -22.21 -3.20
N LYS A 389 -11.18 -21.63 -3.95
CA LYS A 389 -12.61 -21.72 -3.63
C LYS A 389 -13.11 -23.17 -3.66
N GLN A 390 -12.70 -23.97 -4.64
CA GLN A 390 -13.07 -25.37 -4.71
C GLN A 390 -12.55 -26.19 -3.52
N PHE A 391 -11.38 -25.82 -2.97
CA PHE A 391 -10.88 -26.44 -1.75
C PHE A 391 -11.73 -26.09 -0.52
N ASP A 392 -12.22 -24.86 -0.44
CA ASP A 392 -13.17 -24.47 0.60
C ASP A 392 -14.48 -25.29 0.49
N GLU A 393 -15.03 -25.43 -0.73
CA GLU A 393 -16.23 -26.26 -1.02
C GLU A 393 -16.02 -27.74 -0.68
N ILE A 394 -14.79 -28.27 -0.85
CA ILE A 394 -14.44 -29.64 -0.41
C ILE A 394 -14.43 -29.71 1.11
N ALA A 395 -13.83 -28.74 1.78
CA ALA A 395 -13.75 -28.71 3.23
C ALA A 395 -15.14 -28.60 3.88
N GLU A 396 -16.08 -27.93 3.24
CA GLU A 396 -17.49 -27.84 3.65
C GLU A 396 -18.32 -29.09 3.27
N GLY A 397 -17.73 -30.04 2.54
CA GLY A 397 -18.40 -31.27 2.10
C GLY A 397 -19.33 -31.11 0.90
N GLU A 398 -19.33 -29.95 0.24
CA GLU A 398 -20.17 -29.66 -0.93
C GLU A 398 -19.68 -30.34 -2.20
N LYS A 399 -18.36 -30.57 -2.32
CA LYS A 399 -17.72 -31.18 -3.48
C LYS A 399 -16.81 -32.34 -3.11
N LYS A 400 -16.70 -33.31 -4.02
CA LYS A 400 -15.75 -34.41 -3.90
C LYS A 400 -14.41 -34.03 -4.53
N TRP A 401 -13.33 -34.14 -3.78
CA TRP A 401 -11.97 -33.83 -4.24
C TRP A 401 -11.56 -34.63 -5.50
N THR A 402 -12.04 -35.88 -5.64
CA THR A 402 -11.76 -36.76 -6.80
C THR A 402 -12.33 -36.22 -8.10
N ALA A 403 -13.50 -35.56 -8.07
CA ALA A 403 -14.11 -34.94 -9.25
C ALA A 403 -13.27 -33.75 -9.72
N ILE A 404 -12.86 -32.89 -8.78
CA ILE A 404 -12.03 -31.70 -9.09
C ILE A 404 -10.66 -32.13 -9.64
N LEU A 405 -10.02 -33.15 -9.06
CA LEU A 405 -8.76 -33.65 -9.58
C LEU A 405 -8.90 -34.27 -10.97
N LYS A 406 -9.98 -35.00 -11.24
CA LYS A 406 -10.23 -35.60 -12.56
C LYS A 406 -10.37 -34.52 -13.63
N ASP A 407 -11.14 -33.46 -13.32
CA ASP A 407 -11.37 -32.37 -14.28
C ASP A 407 -10.06 -31.61 -14.54
N PHE A 408 -9.30 -31.30 -13.49
CA PHE A 408 -7.97 -30.66 -13.61
C PHE A 408 -7.01 -31.50 -14.44
N TYR A 409 -6.91 -32.81 -14.16
CA TYR A 409 -5.96 -33.70 -14.81
C TYR A 409 -6.24 -33.88 -16.30
N LYS A 410 -7.50 -33.82 -16.69
CA LYS A 410 -7.95 -33.95 -18.08
C LYS A 410 -7.33 -32.93 -19.02
N ASP A 411 -7.15 -31.68 -18.54
CA ASP A 411 -6.59 -30.59 -19.33
C ASP A 411 -5.08 -30.42 -19.08
N PHE A 412 -4.64 -30.73 -17.86
CA PHE A 412 -3.25 -30.57 -17.46
C PHE A 412 -2.32 -31.63 -18.06
N HIS A 413 -2.70 -32.89 -18.03
CA HIS A 413 -1.85 -33.98 -18.48
C HIS A 413 -1.46 -33.90 -19.97
N PRO A 414 -2.37 -33.62 -20.90
CA PRO A 414 -2.00 -33.40 -22.31
C PRO A 414 -1.01 -32.25 -22.50
N SER A 415 -1.11 -31.18 -21.71
CA SER A 415 -0.14 -30.08 -21.76
C SER A 415 1.26 -30.52 -21.33
N VAL A 416 1.34 -31.41 -20.32
CA VAL A 416 2.63 -32.00 -19.91
C VAL A 416 3.22 -32.88 -21.00
N GLU A 417 2.42 -33.76 -21.62
CA GLU A 417 2.88 -34.65 -22.70
C GLU A 417 3.37 -33.86 -23.92
N ASN A 418 2.60 -32.84 -24.34
CA ASN A 418 2.97 -31.96 -25.44
C ASN A 418 4.28 -31.20 -25.14
N THR A 419 4.44 -30.70 -23.93
CA THR A 419 5.67 -30.00 -23.54
C THR A 419 6.87 -30.92 -23.53
N LEU A 420 6.72 -32.17 -23.05
CA LEU A 420 7.79 -33.16 -23.08
C LEU A 420 8.19 -33.54 -24.51
N ALA A 421 7.22 -33.66 -25.42
CA ALA A 421 7.47 -33.94 -26.83
C ALA A 421 8.23 -32.78 -27.51
N THR A 422 7.87 -31.53 -27.18
CA THR A 422 8.49 -30.32 -27.73
C THR A 422 9.88 -30.06 -27.16
N LYS A 423 10.17 -30.52 -25.93
CA LYS A 423 11.46 -30.35 -25.25
C LYS A 423 12.65 -30.93 -26.00
N ASN A 424 12.42 -31.90 -26.88
CA ASN A 424 13.48 -32.42 -27.76
C ASN A 424 13.88 -31.45 -28.88
N ALA A 425 13.05 -30.45 -29.18
CA ALA A 425 13.32 -29.40 -30.17
C ALA A 425 14.05 -28.18 -29.55
N HIS A 426 13.93 -27.98 -28.24
CA HIS A 426 14.60 -26.91 -27.50
C HIS A 426 15.79 -27.41 -26.66
N LYS A 427 16.57 -28.34 -27.17
CA LYS A 427 17.98 -28.35 -26.76
C LYS A 427 18.53 -27.02 -27.24
N ALA A 428 18.66 -26.07 -26.29
CA ALA A 428 19.42 -24.87 -26.53
C ALA A 428 20.76 -25.34 -27.10
N GLY A 429 20.99 -25.14 -28.38
CA GLY A 429 22.30 -25.31 -28.96
C GLY A 429 23.22 -24.43 -28.13
N GLU A 430 24.41 -24.92 -27.85
CA GLU A 430 25.44 -24.11 -27.24
C GLU A 430 25.48 -22.77 -28.01
N ARG A 431 25.11 -21.68 -27.30
CA ARG A 431 25.20 -20.35 -27.87
C ARG A 431 26.67 -19.97 -27.87
N ILE A 432 27.35 -20.27 -28.97
CA ILE A 432 28.72 -19.88 -29.16
C ILE A 432 28.75 -18.35 -29.18
N LEU A 433 29.32 -17.74 -28.14
CA LEU A 433 29.46 -16.30 -28.01
C LEU A 433 30.66 -15.78 -28.79
N GLY A 434 31.57 -16.65 -29.14
CA GLY A 434 32.79 -16.37 -29.89
C GLY A 434 33.88 -17.40 -29.63
N GLU A 435 35.08 -17.15 -30.18
CA GLU A 435 36.29 -17.91 -29.87
C GLU A 435 37.18 -17.09 -28.95
N GLU A 436 37.69 -17.71 -27.90
CA GLU A 436 38.67 -17.07 -27.02
C GLU A 436 39.96 -16.79 -27.79
N PRO A 437 40.44 -15.53 -27.89
CA PRO A 437 41.54 -15.17 -28.75
C PRO A 437 42.88 -15.86 -28.44
N GLY A 438 43.05 -16.41 -27.24
CA GLY A 438 44.33 -17.05 -26.82
C GLY A 438 44.35 -18.57 -26.96
N SER A 439 43.20 -19.25 -26.89
CA SER A 439 43.14 -20.72 -26.94
C SER A 439 42.37 -21.27 -28.13
N GLY A 440 41.66 -20.43 -28.89
CA GLY A 440 40.79 -20.84 -30.00
C GLY A 440 39.61 -21.71 -29.60
N LYS A 441 39.30 -21.79 -28.31
CA LYS A 441 38.13 -22.51 -27.80
C LYS A 441 36.85 -21.70 -27.96
N GLN A 442 35.82 -22.35 -28.41
CA GLN A 442 34.48 -21.78 -28.44
C GLN A 442 33.99 -21.47 -27.02
N VAL A 443 33.53 -20.23 -26.78
CA VAL A 443 33.01 -19.74 -25.52
C VAL A 443 31.52 -19.45 -25.65
#